data_fdcd4f4e48f911b873bc474620fa08ad
#
_entry.id   fdcd4f4e48f911b873bc474620fa08ad
#
_cell.length_a   1.000
_cell.length_b   1.000
_cell.length_c   1.000
_cell.angle_alpha   90.00
_cell.angle_beta   90.00
_cell.angle_gamma   90.00
#
_symmetry.space_group_name_H-M   'P 1'
#
loop_
_entity.id
_entity.type
_entity.pdbx_description
1 polymer ?
#
loop_
_entity_poly.entity_id
_entity_poly.type
_entity_poly.pdbx_seq_one_letter_code
_entity_poly.pdbx_strand_id
1 'polypeptide(L)'
;MTQTPLLLRSDSQGITTLTLNKPDKFNVLSREMMASVQEALDNIAKDTSVRVVILAGNGKAFCAGHDLKQMMADANEQAIRALFKQCSRMMVTLTQLPQPVIAKVHGMATAAGCQLVAQCDLAIASDNATFATSGIGVGLYCGTPSVAVTRNLPRKQAMELLLTGEFIDASKALNYGLINQVCEPENLDDAVIEMATKIASKGPAFIAKGKKLFYSQIEQGIEAAYEQATETMVENMNLCEAQEGLQAFLDKRPMPDWSDR
;
A
#
# COMPACT_ATOMS: atom_id res chain seq x y z
N MET A 1 16.58 -15.55 24.80
CA MET A 1 15.21 -15.56 24.25
C MET A 1 15.27 -14.83 22.92
N THR A 2 15.07 -15.50 21.80
CA THR A 2 15.01 -14.87 20.47
C THR A 2 13.78 -13.98 20.44
N GLN A 3 13.98 -12.68 20.23
CA GLN A 3 12.86 -11.75 20.05
C GLN A 3 12.06 -12.17 18.81
N THR A 4 10.75 -12.27 18.95
CA THR A 4 9.84 -12.52 17.83
C THR A 4 9.99 -11.38 16.80
N PRO A 5 10.19 -11.65 15.50
CA PRO A 5 10.34 -10.63 14.50
C PRO A 5 9.13 -9.69 14.46
N LEU A 6 9.38 -8.38 14.30
CA LEU A 6 8.33 -7.36 14.21
C LEU A 6 7.58 -7.42 12.88
N LEU A 7 8.25 -7.89 11.83
CA LEU A 7 7.70 -8.11 10.50
C LEU A 7 7.96 -9.56 10.10
N LEU A 8 6.93 -10.24 9.64
CA LEU A 8 7.05 -11.57 9.05
C LEU A 8 7.01 -11.44 7.53
N ARG A 9 7.80 -12.27 6.83
CA ARG A 9 7.78 -12.40 5.36
C ARG A 9 7.46 -13.84 4.99
N SER A 10 6.55 -14.01 4.05
CA SER A 10 6.32 -15.29 3.38
C SER A 10 6.19 -15.07 1.88
N ASP A 11 6.79 -15.96 1.10
CA ASP A 11 6.85 -15.87 -0.35
C ASP A 11 6.19 -17.10 -0.97
N SER A 12 5.31 -16.91 -1.94
CA SER A 12 4.65 -17.98 -2.69
C SER A 12 4.28 -17.50 -4.09
N GLN A 13 4.71 -18.21 -5.13
CA GLN A 13 4.30 -17.97 -6.52
C GLN A 13 4.43 -16.49 -6.97
N GLY A 14 5.54 -15.85 -6.64
CA GLY A 14 5.79 -14.45 -6.97
C GLY A 14 5.02 -13.43 -6.10
N ILE A 15 4.26 -13.88 -5.11
CA ILE A 15 3.53 -13.04 -4.17
C ILE A 15 4.27 -13.07 -2.83
N THR A 16 4.67 -11.89 -2.35
CA THR A 16 5.29 -11.72 -1.04
C THR A 16 4.28 -11.12 -0.07
N THR A 17 4.04 -11.80 1.04
CA THR A 17 3.24 -11.25 2.15
C THR A 17 4.15 -10.74 3.25
N LEU A 18 4.02 -9.45 3.57
CA LEU A 18 4.63 -8.78 4.72
C LEU A 18 3.56 -8.61 5.80
N THR A 19 3.77 -9.23 6.95
CA THR A 19 2.80 -9.18 8.05
C THR A 19 3.38 -8.42 9.24
N LEU A 20 2.76 -7.28 9.61
CA LEU A 20 3.06 -6.55 10.83
C LEU A 20 2.79 -7.46 12.03
N ASN A 21 3.77 -7.68 12.89
CA ASN A 21 3.73 -8.72 13.91
C ASN A 21 4.02 -8.18 15.32
N LYS A 22 3.20 -7.24 15.75
CA LYS A 22 3.17 -6.72 17.13
C LYS A 22 1.71 -6.64 17.63
N PRO A 23 0.99 -7.79 17.66
CA PRO A 23 -0.45 -7.82 17.94
C PRO A 23 -0.81 -7.31 19.33
N ASP A 24 0.07 -7.49 20.33
CA ASP A 24 -0.08 -6.99 21.71
C ASP A 24 -0.11 -5.45 21.79
N LYS A 25 0.38 -4.76 20.76
CA LYS A 25 0.35 -3.30 20.61
C LYS A 25 -0.42 -2.85 19.35
N PHE A 26 -1.34 -3.67 18.84
CA PHE A 26 -2.14 -3.34 17.65
C PHE A 26 -1.30 -2.92 16.45
N ASN A 27 -0.13 -3.54 16.26
CA ASN A 27 0.80 -3.30 15.16
C ASN A 27 1.19 -1.82 14.99
N VAL A 28 1.44 -1.11 16.11
CA VAL A 28 1.87 0.29 16.04
C VAL A 28 3.17 0.45 15.24
N LEU A 29 3.24 1.54 14.49
CA LEU A 29 4.42 1.95 13.73
C LEU A 29 5.45 2.60 14.67
N SER A 30 6.15 1.77 15.47
CA SER A 30 7.35 2.20 16.18
C SER A 30 8.49 2.44 15.20
N ARG A 31 9.57 3.10 15.65
CA ARG A 31 10.78 3.31 14.81
C ARG A 31 11.33 1.98 14.27
N GLU A 32 11.33 0.95 15.12
CA GLU A 32 11.82 -0.39 14.78
C GLU A 32 10.89 -1.09 13.78
N MET A 33 9.57 -0.99 13.95
CA MET A 33 8.61 -1.53 12.99
C MET A 33 8.76 -0.86 11.62
N MET A 34 8.83 0.47 11.59
CA MET A 34 9.03 1.21 10.34
C MET A 34 10.37 0.88 9.68
N ALA A 35 11.43 0.67 10.46
CA ALA A 35 12.73 0.24 9.94
C ALA A 35 12.66 -1.15 9.31
N SER A 36 12.00 -2.11 9.98
CA SER A 36 11.81 -3.46 9.46
C SER A 36 10.98 -3.48 8.16
N VAL A 37 9.93 -2.66 8.10
CA VAL A 37 9.12 -2.52 6.86
C VAL A 37 9.96 -1.89 5.75
N GLN A 38 10.70 -0.80 6.04
CA GLN A 38 11.55 -0.13 5.05
C GLN A 38 12.61 -1.08 4.48
N GLU A 39 13.30 -1.82 5.35
CA GLU A 39 14.32 -2.81 4.95
C GLU A 39 13.72 -3.89 4.04
N ALA A 40 12.54 -4.42 4.39
CA ALA A 40 11.85 -5.41 3.58
C ALA A 40 11.49 -4.83 2.20
N LEU A 41 10.96 -3.60 2.12
CA LEU A 41 10.64 -2.94 0.86
C LEU A 41 11.89 -2.65 0.02
N ASP A 42 12.99 -2.18 0.63
CA ASP A 42 14.25 -1.91 -0.05
C ASP A 42 14.88 -3.20 -0.65
N ASN A 43 14.67 -4.35 0.01
CA ASN A 43 15.07 -5.66 -0.49
C ASN A 43 14.16 -6.15 -1.63
N ILE A 44 12.84 -6.02 -1.47
CA ILE A 44 11.84 -6.40 -2.48
C ILE A 44 12.03 -5.60 -3.77
N ALA A 45 12.37 -4.31 -3.68
CA ALA A 45 12.61 -3.46 -4.84
C ALA A 45 13.67 -4.03 -5.81
N LYS A 46 14.58 -4.86 -5.31
CA LYS A 46 15.69 -5.48 -6.06
C LYS A 46 15.44 -6.95 -6.39
N ASP A 47 14.38 -7.53 -5.85
CA ASP A 47 14.05 -8.94 -5.98
C ASP A 47 13.09 -9.14 -7.15
N THR A 48 13.63 -9.58 -8.29
CA THR A 48 12.85 -9.80 -9.52
C THR A 48 11.92 -11.00 -9.42
N SER A 49 12.07 -11.87 -8.43
CA SER A 49 11.15 -12.97 -8.20
C SER A 49 9.84 -12.52 -7.55
N VAL A 50 9.81 -11.33 -6.94
CA VAL A 50 8.61 -10.74 -6.35
C VAL A 50 7.83 -9.95 -7.40
N ARG A 51 6.58 -10.31 -7.59
CA ARG A 51 5.64 -9.71 -8.55
C ARG A 51 4.63 -8.79 -7.90
N VAL A 52 4.15 -9.17 -6.71
CA VAL A 52 3.14 -8.45 -5.93
C VAL A 52 3.49 -8.55 -4.46
N VAL A 53 3.25 -7.48 -3.71
CA VAL A 53 3.39 -7.44 -2.26
C VAL A 53 2.02 -7.35 -1.62
N ILE A 54 1.75 -8.18 -0.62
CA ILE A 54 0.59 -8.08 0.26
C ILE A 54 1.10 -7.53 1.60
N LEU A 55 0.51 -6.44 2.09
CA LEU A 55 0.77 -5.90 3.42
C LEU A 55 -0.38 -6.26 4.34
N ALA A 56 -0.09 -7.00 5.39
CA ALA A 56 -1.05 -7.56 6.34
C ALA A 56 -0.68 -7.22 7.79
N GLY A 57 -1.57 -7.52 8.73
CA GLY A 57 -1.30 -7.41 10.16
C GLY A 57 -1.75 -8.65 10.92
N ASN A 58 -1.06 -8.98 12.00
CA ASN A 58 -1.46 -10.05 12.93
C ASN A 58 -2.35 -9.51 14.06
N GLY A 59 -3.19 -10.38 14.63
CA GLY A 59 -4.01 -10.08 15.82
C GLY A 59 -5.32 -9.37 15.49
N LYS A 60 -5.74 -8.42 16.34
CA LYS A 60 -7.07 -7.80 16.25
C LYS A 60 -7.13 -6.55 15.36
N ALA A 61 -5.98 -5.96 15.04
CA ALA A 61 -5.91 -4.73 14.26
C ALA A 61 -4.92 -4.89 13.09
N PHE A 62 -5.21 -4.24 11.98
CA PHE A 62 -4.25 -4.07 10.93
C PHE A 62 -3.09 -3.21 11.42
N CYS A 63 -3.36 -1.96 11.82
CA CYS A 63 -2.35 -1.04 12.36
C CYS A 63 -3.02 0.15 13.08
N ALA A 64 -2.58 0.43 14.30
CA ALA A 64 -3.12 1.54 15.11
C ALA A 64 -2.37 2.88 14.93
N GLY A 65 -1.43 2.98 13.99
CA GLY A 65 -0.63 4.18 13.76
C GLY A 65 0.64 4.23 14.62
N HIS A 66 1.17 5.41 14.88
CA HIS A 66 2.44 5.57 15.60
C HIS A 66 2.36 5.10 17.05
N ASP A 67 3.49 4.62 17.60
CA ASP A 67 3.63 4.35 19.03
C ASP A 67 3.67 5.67 19.83
N LEU A 68 2.52 6.06 20.39
CA LEU A 68 2.39 7.32 21.15
C LEU A 68 3.29 7.35 22.39
N LYS A 69 3.56 6.18 23.01
CA LYS A 69 4.49 6.10 24.15
C LYS A 69 5.91 6.45 23.72
N GLN A 70 6.35 5.92 22.56
CA GLN A 70 7.66 6.24 22.00
C GLN A 70 7.74 7.72 21.59
N MET A 71 6.67 8.29 21.03
CA MET A 71 6.61 9.71 20.69
C MET A 71 6.74 10.62 21.92
N MET A 72 6.08 10.27 23.03
CA MET A 72 6.12 11.07 24.26
C MET A 72 7.44 10.91 25.04
N ALA A 73 8.09 9.75 24.94
CA ALA A 73 9.35 9.49 25.63
C ALA A 73 10.52 10.35 25.10
N ASP A 74 10.46 10.74 23.83
CA ASP A 74 11.47 11.55 23.15
C ASP A 74 10.79 12.70 22.36
N ALA A 75 10.14 13.59 23.12
CA ALA A 75 9.27 14.64 22.58
C ALA A 75 10.02 15.92 22.15
N ASN A 76 11.35 15.87 21.93
CA ASN A 76 12.05 17.00 21.35
C ASN A 76 11.78 17.15 19.84
N GLU A 77 11.85 18.36 19.33
CA GLU A 77 11.50 18.68 17.92
C GLU A 77 12.32 17.84 16.92
N GLN A 78 13.60 17.63 17.18
CA GLN A 78 14.48 16.88 16.27
C GLN A 78 14.08 15.40 16.18
N ALA A 79 13.78 14.78 17.32
CA ALA A 79 13.37 13.37 17.37
C ALA A 79 11.99 13.17 16.73
N ILE A 80 11.03 14.09 16.98
CA ILE A 80 9.71 14.07 16.34
C ILE A 80 9.82 14.25 14.83
N ARG A 81 10.64 15.21 14.38
CA ARG A 81 10.91 15.43 12.95
C ARG A 81 11.53 14.18 12.29
N ALA A 82 12.47 13.52 12.96
CA ALA A 82 13.09 12.29 12.48
C ALA A 82 12.07 11.14 12.36
N LEU A 83 11.17 10.99 13.33
CA LEU A 83 10.10 9.99 13.30
C LEU A 83 9.17 10.17 12.09
N PHE A 84 8.65 11.39 11.89
CA PHE A 84 7.75 11.65 10.76
C PHE A 84 8.47 11.56 9.41
N LYS A 85 9.75 11.95 9.33
CA LYS A 85 10.55 11.73 8.11
C LYS A 85 10.75 10.25 7.82
N GLN A 86 11.01 9.42 8.84
CA GLN A 86 11.12 7.97 8.68
C GLN A 86 9.80 7.37 8.14
N CYS A 87 8.68 7.75 8.74
CA CYS A 87 7.36 7.33 8.27
C CYS A 87 7.11 7.78 6.82
N SER A 88 7.34 9.05 6.51
CA SER A 88 7.15 9.60 5.17
C SER A 88 8.01 8.89 4.13
N ARG A 89 9.28 8.57 4.46
CA ARG A 89 10.15 7.78 3.57
C ARG A 89 9.55 6.42 3.26
N MET A 90 9.10 5.70 4.28
CA MET A 90 8.46 4.38 4.11
C MET A 90 7.21 4.48 3.22
N MET A 91 6.35 5.48 3.44
CA MET A 91 5.15 5.71 2.62
C MET A 91 5.50 6.03 1.16
N VAL A 92 6.49 6.88 0.93
CA VAL A 92 6.96 7.17 -0.44
C VAL A 92 7.53 5.93 -1.11
N THR A 93 8.26 5.08 -0.37
CA THR A 93 8.80 3.82 -0.91
C THR A 93 7.69 2.92 -1.46
N LEU A 94 6.52 2.84 -0.82
CA LEU A 94 5.39 2.05 -1.30
C LEU A 94 4.94 2.46 -2.72
N THR A 95 4.91 3.76 -3.01
CA THR A 95 4.52 4.27 -4.35
C THR A 95 5.64 4.12 -5.39
N GLN A 96 6.90 4.09 -4.94
CA GLN A 96 8.07 3.97 -5.81
C GLN A 96 8.48 2.52 -6.08
N LEU A 97 7.97 1.57 -5.28
CA LEU A 97 8.24 0.15 -5.46
C LEU A 97 7.75 -0.29 -6.85
N PRO A 98 8.57 -1.00 -7.66
CA PRO A 98 8.11 -1.50 -8.95
C PRO A 98 6.97 -2.52 -8.84
N GLN A 99 6.94 -3.28 -7.75
CA GLN A 99 5.87 -4.22 -7.46
C GLN A 99 4.62 -3.50 -6.90
N PRO A 100 3.40 -3.83 -7.37
CA PRO A 100 2.17 -3.40 -6.73
C PRO A 100 2.04 -3.90 -5.30
N VAL A 101 1.46 -3.06 -4.43
CA VAL A 101 1.23 -3.36 -3.01
C VAL A 101 -0.26 -3.38 -2.73
N ILE A 102 -0.74 -4.47 -2.15
CA ILE A 102 -2.14 -4.66 -1.76
C ILE A 102 -2.23 -4.69 -0.23
N ALA A 103 -3.00 -3.79 0.37
CA ALA A 103 -3.31 -3.86 1.80
C ALA A 103 -4.40 -4.92 2.05
N LYS A 104 -4.11 -5.92 2.90
CA LYS A 104 -5.07 -6.90 3.43
C LYS A 104 -5.53 -6.45 4.81
N VAL A 105 -6.73 -5.86 4.90
CA VAL A 105 -7.21 -5.18 6.11
C VAL A 105 -8.29 -6.02 6.78
N HIS A 106 -7.91 -6.78 7.80
CA HIS A 106 -8.81 -7.66 8.56
C HIS A 106 -9.50 -6.99 9.75
N GLY A 107 -9.08 -5.80 10.14
CA GLY A 107 -9.55 -5.11 11.34
C GLY A 107 -9.20 -3.63 11.33
N MET A 108 -9.06 -3.01 12.51
CA MET A 108 -8.84 -1.58 12.66
C MET A 108 -7.55 -1.09 11.98
N ALA A 109 -7.70 -0.04 11.15
CA ALA A 109 -6.61 0.75 10.57
C ALA A 109 -6.81 2.23 10.92
N THR A 110 -6.00 2.81 11.83
CA THR A 110 -6.22 4.18 12.28
C THR A 110 -4.96 5.03 12.28
N ALA A 111 -5.12 6.34 12.18
CA ALA A 111 -4.04 7.33 12.10
C ALA A 111 -3.03 6.97 10.98
N ALA A 112 -1.75 6.74 11.31
CA ALA A 112 -0.74 6.29 10.34
C ALA A 112 -1.01 4.86 9.81
N GLY A 113 -1.86 4.06 10.47
CA GLY A 113 -2.34 2.79 9.94
C GLY A 113 -3.35 2.98 8.80
N CYS A 114 -4.25 3.95 8.91
CA CYS A 114 -5.13 4.36 7.82
C CYS A 114 -4.32 4.99 6.65
N GLN A 115 -3.29 5.79 6.97
CA GLN A 115 -2.33 6.28 5.98
C GLN A 115 -1.68 5.13 5.20
N LEU A 116 -1.26 4.08 5.90
CA LEU A 116 -0.60 2.92 5.30
C LEU A 116 -1.52 2.20 4.30
N VAL A 117 -2.81 2.05 4.64
CA VAL A 117 -3.82 1.52 3.70
C VAL A 117 -3.98 2.43 2.49
N ALA A 118 -4.17 3.74 2.71
CA ALA A 118 -4.33 4.71 1.63
C ALA A 118 -3.08 4.85 0.74
N GLN A 119 -1.90 4.47 1.24
CA GLN A 119 -0.65 4.57 0.50
C GLN A 119 -0.33 3.31 -0.32
N CYS A 120 -0.97 2.18 -0.04
CA CYS A 120 -0.89 1.00 -0.88
C CYS A 120 -1.60 1.26 -2.22
N ASP A 121 -1.19 0.57 -3.28
CA ASP A 121 -1.80 0.72 -4.60
C ASP A 121 -3.26 0.25 -4.63
N LEU A 122 -3.54 -0.80 -3.86
CA LEU A 122 -4.86 -1.41 -3.72
C LEU A 122 -5.11 -1.81 -2.26
N ALA A 123 -6.37 -1.95 -1.90
CA ALA A 123 -6.75 -2.43 -0.58
C ALA A 123 -8.03 -3.27 -0.63
N ILE A 124 -8.00 -4.41 0.05
CA ILE A 124 -9.17 -5.28 0.27
C ILE A 124 -9.38 -5.40 1.77
N ALA A 125 -10.59 -5.23 2.21
CA ALA A 125 -10.93 -5.27 3.62
C ALA A 125 -11.99 -6.32 3.95
N SER A 126 -11.87 -6.87 5.15
CA SER A 126 -12.99 -7.56 5.78
C SER A 126 -14.09 -6.56 6.14
N ASP A 127 -15.33 -6.98 6.17
CA ASP A 127 -16.48 -6.18 6.63
C ASP A 127 -16.36 -5.72 8.09
N ASN A 128 -15.58 -6.44 8.90
CA ASN A 128 -15.23 -6.07 10.28
C ASN A 128 -14.15 -4.96 10.36
N ALA A 129 -13.54 -4.56 9.24
CA ALA A 129 -12.51 -3.53 9.24
C ALA A 129 -13.10 -2.14 9.50
N THR A 130 -12.34 -1.33 10.23
CA THR A 130 -12.69 0.06 10.49
C THR A 130 -11.51 0.98 10.22
N PHE A 131 -11.81 2.20 9.78
CA PHE A 131 -10.80 3.16 9.35
C PHE A 131 -11.03 4.52 10.00
N ALA A 132 -9.97 5.19 10.42
CA ALA A 132 -10.06 6.54 10.98
C ALA A 132 -8.75 7.30 10.84
N THR A 133 -8.82 8.63 10.88
CA THR A 133 -7.68 9.49 11.16
C THR A 133 -7.80 10.06 12.58
N SER A 134 -7.82 9.16 13.56
CA SER A 134 -8.25 9.40 14.95
C SER A 134 -7.35 10.31 15.78
N GLY A 135 -6.18 10.72 15.27
CA GLY A 135 -5.25 11.60 15.99
C GLY A 135 -5.89 12.91 16.49
N ILE A 136 -6.86 13.44 15.75
CA ILE A 136 -7.57 14.68 16.11
C ILE A 136 -8.27 14.54 17.47
N GLY A 137 -8.77 13.36 17.83
CA GLY A 137 -9.41 13.09 19.12
C GLY A 137 -8.49 13.19 20.34
N VAL A 138 -7.16 13.13 20.11
CA VAL A 138 -6.14 13.36 21.15
C VAL A 138 -5.36 14.68 20.96
N GLY A 139 -5.92 15.59 20.14
CA GLY A 139 -5.32 16.91 19.91
C GLY A 139 -4.21 16.91 18.85
N LEU A 140 -4.02 15.83 18.11
CA LEU A 140 -3.00 15.73 17.07
C LEU A 140 -3.64 15.55 15.68
N TYR A 141 -3.68 16.61 14.89
CA TYR A 141 -4.15 16.51 13.51
C TYR A 141 -3.30 15.52 12.71
N CYS A 142 -3.95 14.62 11.98
CA CYS A 142 -3.31 13.60 11.17
C CYS A 142 -2.65 14.18 9.89
N GLY A 143 -1.62 15.03 10.06
CA GLY A 143 -0.99 15.79 8.98
C GLY A 143 -0.31 14.91 7.93
N THR A 144 0.52 13.94 8.34
CA THR A 144 1.13 12.98 7.39
C THR A 144 0.11 12.00 6.79
N PRO A 145 -0.86 11.46 7.55
CA PRO A 145 -1.95 10.68 6.97
C PRO A 145 -2.80 11.44 5.95
N SER A 146 -2.98 12.76 6.13
CA SER A 146 -3.77 13.56 5.21
C SER A 146 -3.23 13.53 3.78
N VAL A 147 -1.91 13.38 3.61
CA VAL A 147 -1.26 13.34 2.28
C VAL A 147 -1.78 12.16 1.45
N ALA A 148 -1.81 10.96 2.02
CA ALA A 148 -2.32 9.78 1.33
C ALA A 148 -3.85 9.81 1.19
N VAL A 149 -4.56 10.17 2.26
CA VAL A 149 -6.03 10.20 2.28
C VAL A 149 -6.60 11.16 1.23
N THR A 150 -6.05 12.38 1.13
CA THR A 150 -6.56 13.38 0.16
C THR A 150 -6.23 13.07 -1.29
N ARG A 151 -5.31 12.13 -1.56
CA ARG A 151 -4.99 11.65 -2.90
C ARG A 151 -5.88 10.49 -3.37
N ASN A 152 -6.58 9.87 -2.43
CA ASN A 152 -7.45 8.73 -2.73
C ASN A 152 -8.94 9.05 -2.58
N LEU A 153 -9.32 9.92 -1.64
CA LEU A 153 -10.71 10.23 -1.36
C LEU A 153 -11.16 11.56 -2.01
N PRO A 154 -12.43 11.66 -2.41
CA PRO A 154 -13.02 12.94 -2.75
C PRO A 154 -12.88 13.95 -1.61
N ARG A 155 -12.66 15.20 -1.96
CA ARG A 155 -12.27 16.27 -1.01
C ARG A 155 -13.15 16.38 0.24
N LYS A 156 -14.49 16.26 0.10
CA LYS A 156 -15.41 16.38 1.25
C LYS A 156 -15.31 15.18 2.20
N GLN A 157 -15.20 13.97 1.65
CA GLN A 157 -15.04 12.74 2.43
C GLN A 157 -13.67 12.71 3.15
N ALA A 158 -12.60 13.15 2.48
CA ALA A 158 -11.30 13.31 3.10
C ALA A 158 -11.35 14.31 4.27
N MET A 159 -11.99 15.46 4.09
CA MET A 159 -12.14 16.46 5.16
C MET A 159 -13.00 15.97 6.32
N GLU A 160 -14.10 15.26 6.05
CA GLU A 160 -14.91 14.63 7.10
C GLU A 160 -14.04 13.69 7.95
N LEU A 161 -13.34 12.73 7.32
CA LEU A 161 -12.48 11.79 8.03
C LEU A 161 -11.38 12.49 8.85
N LEU A 162 -10.74 13.51 8.29
CA LEU A 162 -9.61 14.23 8.90
C LEU A 162 -10.04 15.16 10.04
N LEU A 163 -11.22 15.78 9.97
CA LEU A 163 -11.66 16.76 10.95
C LEU A 163 -12.49 16.14 12.08
N THR A 164 -13.22 15.05 11.80
CA THR A 164 -13.98 14.35 12.85
C THR A 164 -13.13 13.31 13.57
N GLY A 165 -12.22 12.65 12.86
CA GLY A 165 -11.45 11.51 13.39
C GLY A 165 -12.32 10.30 13.72
N GLU A 166 -13.60 10.31 13.32
CA GLU A 166 -14.53 9.22 13.56
C GLU A 166 -14.16 7.98 12.74
N PHE A 167 -14.48 6.82 13.32
CA PHE A 167 -14.31 5.56 12.61
C PHE A 167 -15.41 5.37 11.58
N ILE A 168 -15.01 5.02 10.36
CA ILE A 168 -15.90 4.56 9.30
C ILE A 168 -15.74 3.05 9.14
N ASP A 169 -16.84 2.36 8.81
CA ASP A 169 -16.82 0.94 8.49
C ASP A 169 -16.27 0.66 7.07
N ALA A 170 -16.11 -0.61 6.75
CA ALA A 170 -15.57 -1.05 5.46
C ALA A 170 -16.47 -0.63 4.28
N SER A 171 -17.80 -0.64 4.46
CA SER A 171 -18.75 -0.22 3.42
C SER A 171 -18.60 1.27 3.10
N LYS A 172 -18.50 2.12 4.13
CA LYS A 172 -18.27 3.57 3.96
C LYS A 172 -16.89 3.84 3.35
N ALA A 173 -15.87 3.08 3.78
CA ALA A 173 -14.51 3.18 3.22
C ALA A 173 -14.47 2.81 1.71
N LEU A 174 -15.22 1.79 1.30
CA LEU A 174 -15.41 1.43 -0.12
C LEU A 174 -16.09 2.57 -0.89
N ASN A 175 -17.20 3.08 -0.36
CA ASN A 175 -17.94 4.19 -0.98
C ASN A 175 -17.11 5.48 -1.09
N TYR A 176 -16.16 5.69 -0.19
CA TYR A 176 -15.24 6.82 -0.22
C TYR A 176 -14.05 6.62 -1.17
N GLY A 177 -13.82 5.40 -1.66
CA GLY A 177 -12.69 5.06 -2.52
C GLY A 177 -11.38 4.82 -1.76
N LEU A 178 -11.45 4.61 -0.44
CA LEU A 178 -10.28 4.26 0.36
C LEU A 178 -9.79 2.83 0.11
N ILE A 179 -10.73 1.92 -0.21
CA ILE A 179 -10.49 0.51 -0.49
C ILE A 179 -11.21 0.08 -1.77
N ASN A 180 -10.77 -1.04 -2.37
CA ASN A 180 -11.29 -1.54 -3.63
C ASN A 180 -12.41 -2.58 -3.47
N GLN A 181 -12.41 -3.32 -2.35
CA GLN A 181 -13.33 -4.42 -2.14
C GLN A 181 -13.56 -4.67 -0.65
N VAL A 182 -14.78 -5.11 -0.33
CA VAL A 182 -15.16 -5.64 0.99
C VAL A 182 -15.62 -7.08 0.83
N CYS A 183 -15.26 -7.95 1.77
CA CYS A 183 -15.68 -9.33 1.80
C CYS A 183 -15.88 -9.80 3.25
N GLU A 184 -16.54 -10.95 3.42
CA GLU A 184 -16.62 -11.63 4.71
C GLU A 184 -15.21 -12.00 5.22
N PRO A 185 -14.99 -12.05 6.54
CA PRO A 185 -13.66 -12.27 7.13
C PRO A 185 -12.99 -13.54 6.66
N GLU A 186 -13.75 -14.62 6.51
CA GLU A 186 -13.29 -15.93 6.03
C GLU A 186 -12.86 -15.93 4.56
N ASN A 187 -13.34 -14.99 3.76
CA ASN A 187 -13.03 -14.86 2.34
C ASN A 187 -11.90 -13.86 2.05
N LEU A 188 -11.37 -13.16 3.08
CA LEU A 188 -10.40 -12.09 2.89
C LEU A 188 -9.08 -12.58 2.26
N ASP A 189 -8.57 -13.70 2.70
CA ASP A 189 -7.34 -14.28 2.17
C ASP A 189 -7.51 -14.66 0.69
N ASP A 190 -8.59 -15.33 0.36
CA ASP A 190 -8.88 -15.74 -1.02
C ASP A 190 -9.06 -14.53 -1.95
N ALA A 191 -9.80 -13.51 -1.52
CA ALA A 191 -10.02 -12.29 -2.31
C ALA A 191 -8.71 -11.54 -2.59
N VAL A 192 -7.82 -11.44 -1.60
CA VAL A 192 -6.52 -10.79 -1.75
C VAL A 192 -5.60 -11.60 -2.66
N ILE A 193 -5.54 -12.92 -2.49
CA ILE A 193 -4.73 -13.81 -3.34
C ILE A 193 -5.25 -13.80 -4.78
N GLU A 194 -6.56 -13.81 -4.99
CA GLU A 194 -7.14 -13.71 -6.34
C GLU A 194 -6.70 -12.40 -7.04
N MET A 195 -6.79 -11.25 -6.36
CA MET A 195 -6.34 -9.98 -6.89
C MET A 195 -4.83 -9.99 -7.18
N ALA A 196 -4.03 -10.47 -6.23
CA ALA A 196 -2.58 -10.57 -6.37
C ALA A 196 -2.18 -11.47 -7.55
N THR A 197 -2.84 -12.62 -7.71
CA THR A 197 -2.59 -13.56 -8.81
C THR A 197 -2.95 -12.95 -10.17
N LYS A 198 -4.08 -12.24 -10.27
CA LYS A 198 -4.46 -11.50 -11.48
C LYS A 198 -3.38 -10.48 -11.90
N ILE A 199 -2.75 -9.82 -10.96
CA ILE A 199 -1.67 -8.88 -11.23
C ILE A 199 -0.38 -9.62 -11.55
N ALA A 200 -0.01 -10.63 -10.75
CA ALA A 200 1.22 -11.40 -10.93
C ALA A 200 1.26 -12.15 -12.27
N SER A 201 0.09 -12.48 -12.85
CA SER A 201 0.00 -13.09 -14.20
C SER A 201 0.35 -12.12 -15.35
N LYS A 202 0.55 -10.84 -15.07
CA LYS A 202 0.93 -9.83 -16.09
C LYS A 202 2.45 -9.66 -16.11
N GLY A 203 3.00 -9.19 -17.23
CA GLY A 203 4.43 -8.94 -17.36
C GLY A 203 4.93 -7.88 -16.36
N PRO A 204 5.99 -8.17 -15.59
CA PRO A 204 6.46 -7.27 -14.53
C PRO A 204 6.97 -5.94 -15.07
N ALA A 205 7.58 -5.94 -16.24
CA ALA A 205 8.17 -4.75 -16.82
C ALA A 205 7.12 -3.67 -17.12
N PHE A 206 5.98 -4.05 -17.72
CA PHE A 206 4.94 -3.06 -18.02
C PHE A 206 4.07 -2.72 -16.81
N ILE A 207 3.91 -3.62 -15.82
CA ILE A 207 3.29 -3.28 -14.53
C ILE A 207 4.12 -2.21 -13.81
N ALA A 208 5.44 -2.41 -13.68
CA ALA A 208 6.32 -1.45 -13.04
C ALA A 208 6.32 -0.08 -13.75
N LYS A 209 6.37 -0.07 -15.11
CA LYS A 209 6.26 1.16 -15.90
C LYS A 209 4.91 1.87 -15.68
N GLY A 210 3.81 1.12 -15.69
CA GLY A 210 2.47 1.65 -15.46
C GLY A 210 2.32 2.28 -14.07
N LYS A 211 2.76 1.59 -13.02
CA LYS A 211 2.76 2.12 -11.66
C LYS A 211 3.61 3.39 -11.55
N LYS A 212 4.84 3.38 -12.08
CA LYS A 212 5.70 4.57 -12.09
C LYS A 212 5.05 5.75 -12.81
N LEU A 213 4.44 5.51 -13.99
CA LEU A 213 3.74 6.54 -14.74
C LEU A 213 2.56 7.09 -13.93
N PHE A 214 1.73 6.21 -13.32
CA PHE A 214 0.57 6.62 -12.54
C PHE A 214 0.96 7.64 -11.46
N TYR A 215 1.94 7.32 -10.62
CA TYR A 215 2.35 8.21 -9.53
C TYR A 215 3.09 9.46 -9.98
N SER A 216 3.76 9.44 -11.12
CA SER A 216 4.49 10.62 -11.59
C SER A 216 3.59 11.59 -12.37
N GLN A 217 2.67 11.10 -13.21
CA GLN A 217 1.84 11.97 -14.04
C GLN A 217 0.71 12.65 -13.27
N ILE A 218 0.15 12.00 -12.23
CA ILE A 218 -0.99 12.54 -11.47
C ILE A 218 -0.65 13.83 -10.70
N GLU A 219 0.62 14.10 -10.48
CA GLU A 219 1.12 15.32 -9.82
C GLU A 219 1.50 16.42 -10.84
N GLN A 220 1.25 16.23 -12.14
CA GLN A 220 1.65 17.14 -13.21
C GLN A 220 0.46 17.88 -13.83
N GLY A 221 0.74 18.96 -14.52
CA GLY A 221 -0.22 19.58 -15.44
C GLY A 221 -0.50 18.67 -16.63
N ILE A 222 -1.71 18.80 -17.21
CA ILE A 222 -2.24 17.86 -18.20
C ILE A 222 -1.32 17.67 -19.43
N GLU A 223 -0.68 18.72 -19.92
CA GLU A 223 0.21 18.67 -21.09
C GLU A 223 1.47 17.86 -20.79
N ALA A 224 2.15 18.15 -19.67
CA ALA A 224 3.33 17.41 -19.23
C ALA A 224 3.01 15.95 -18.90
N ALA A 225 1.82 15.68 -18.35
CA ALA A 225 1.35 14.31 -18.07
C ALA A 225 1.20 13.50 -19.37
N TYR A 226 0.60 14.08 -20.43
CA TYR A 226 0.48 13.43 -21.73
C TYR A 226 1.82 13.25 -22.44
N GLU A 227 2.73 14.21 -22.33
CA GLU A 227 4.09 14.07 -22.87
C GLU A 227 4.82 12.89 -22.22
N GLN A 228 4.82 12.82 -20.89
CA GLN A 228 5.39 11.68 -20.18
C GLN A 228 4.70 10.35 -20.51
N ALA A 229 3.38 10.34 -20.61
CA ALA A 229 2.62 9.14 -20.96
C ALA A 229 2.97 8.66 -22.39
N THR A 230 3.17 9.57 -23.33
CA THR A 230 3.59 9.26 -24.71
C THR A 230 4.95 8.55 -24.70
N GLU A 231 5.94 9.10 -24.01
CA GLU A 231 7.26 8.46 -23.92
C GLU A 231 7.18 7.08 -23.25
N THR A 232 6.40 6.96 -22.20
CA THR A 232 6.17 5.66 -21.53
C THR A 232 5.53 4.64 -22.46
N MET A 233 4.57 5.06 -23.32
CA MET A 233 3.96 4.17 -24.33
C MET A 233 4.95 3.75 -25.41
N VAL A 234 5.81 4.66 -25.87
CA VAL A 234 6.88 4.33 -26.83
C VAL A 234 7.84 3.30 -26.21
N GLU A 235 8.30 3.53 -25.00
CA GLU A 235 9.15 2.57 -24.28
C GLU A 235 8.46 1.22 -24.07
N ASN A 236 7.15 1.23 -23.73
CA ASN A 236 6.40 0.00 -23.52
C ASN A 236 6.25 -0.81 -24.82
N MET A 237 5.98 -0.14 -25.96
CA MET A 237 5.91 -0.78 -27.26
C MET A 237 7.22 -1.46 -27.68
N ASN A 238 8.36 -1.03 -27.14
CA ASN A 238 9.68 -1.63 -27.40
C ASN A 238 9.98 -2.83 -26.48
N LEU A 239 9.15 -3.14 -25.50
CA LEU A 239 9.31 -4.35 -24.67
C LEU A 239 8.98 -5.60 -25.48
N CYS A 240 9.77 -6.66 -25.31
CA CYS A 240 9.51 -7.96 -25.94
C CYS A 240 8.12 -8.48 -25.58
N GLU A 241 7.74 -8.36 -24.31
CA GLU A 241 6.43 -8.78 -23.82
C GLU A 241 5.27 -8.06 -24.52
N ALA A 242 5.40 -6.76 -24.77
CA ALA A 242 4.36 -6.00 -25.48
C ALA A 242 4.24 -6.46 -26.94
N GLN A 243 5.37 -6.67 -27.62
CA GLN A 243 5.39 -7.14 -29.01
C GLN A 243 4.81 -8.55 -29.14
N GLU A 244 5.21 -9.47 -28.25
CA GLU A 244 4.68 -10.83 -28.22
C GLU A 244 3.17 -10.87 -27.94
N GLY A 245 2.71 -10.08 -26.95
CA GLY A 245 1.30 -10.00 -26.60
C GLY A 245 0.46 -9.44 -27.74
N LEU A 246 0.90 -8.35 -28.37
CA LEU A 246 0.23 -7.75 -29.52
C LEU A 246 0.19 -8.72 -30.71
N GLN A 247 1.30 -9.39 -31.00
CA GLN A 247 1.33 -10.36 -32.09
C GLN A 247 0.42 -11.55 -31.81
N ALA A 248 0.40 -12.09 -30.58
CA ALA A 248 -0.50 -13.15 -30.20
C ALA A 248 -1.98 -12.76 -30.35
N PHE A 249 -2.32 -11.52 -29.95
CA PHE A 249 -3.68 -10.99 -30.11
C PHE A 249 -4.07 -10.88 -31.61
N LEU A 250 -3.20 -10.32 -32.45
CA LEU A 250 -3.45 -10.17 -33.88
C LEU A 250 -3.61 -11.54 -34.58
N ASP A 251 -2.80 -12.51 -34.19
CA ASP A 251 -2.83 -13.89 -34.73
C ASP A 251 -3.97 -14.72 -34.15
N LYS A 252 -4.75 -14.18 -33.21
CA LYS A 252 -5.79 -14.92 -32.44
C LYS A 252 -5.24 -16.18 -31.74
N ARG A 253 -4.00 -16.12 -31.29
CA ARG A 253 -3.35 -17.17 -30.48
C ARG A 253 -3.58 -16.93 -28.99
N PRO A 254 -3.44 -17.94 -28.12
CA PRO A 254 -3.39 -17.74 -26.67
C PRO A 254 -2.34 -16.70 -26.30
N MET A 255 -2.66 -15.87 -25.28
CA MET A 255 -1.72 -14.88 -24.77
C MET A 255 -0.51 -15.58 -24.17
N PRO A 256 0.69 -15.00 -24.28
CA PRO A 256 1.89 -15.52 -23.63
C PRO A 256 1.69 -15.61 -22.12
N ASP A 257 2.30 -16.61 -21.50
CA ASP A 257 2.43 -16.71 -20.06
C ASP A 257 3.65 -15.88 -19.63
N TRP A 258 3.43 -14.91 -18.76
CA TRP A 258 4.49 -14.07 -18.21
C TRP A 258 4.82 -14.42 -16.76
N SER A 259 4.27 -15.51 -16.21
CA SER A 259 4.48 -15.90 -14.81
C SER A 259 5.94 -16.24 -14.50
N ASP A 260 6.70 -16.70 -15.50
CA ASP A 260 8.09 -17.15 -15.36
C ASP A 260 9.13 -16.11 -15.85
N ARG A 261 8.73 -14.82 -16.04
CA ARG A 261 9.62 -13.77 -16.58
C ARG A 261 10.01 -12.71 -15.57
#